data_21087d3b41a45699f0391b1b85c0e9b8
#
_entry.id   21087d3b41a45699f0391b1b85c0e9b8
#
_cell.length_a   1.000
_cell.length_b   1.000
_cell.length_c   1.000
_cell.angle_alpha   90.00
_cell.angle_beta   90.00
_cell.angle_gamma   90.00
#
_symmetry.space_group_name_H-M   'P 1'
#
loop_
_entity.id
_entity.type
_entity.pdbx_description
1 polymer ?
#
loop_
_entity_poly.entity_id
_entity_poly.type
_entity_poly.pdbx_seq_one_letter_code
_entity_poly.pdbx_strand_id
1 'polypeptide(L)'
;KDACSRVIDSGWYIMGTELKTFEEKFANWCGVKHVIGVANGLDALILVLRAWKEMGKLNDGDEIIVPANTYIASVLAITENNLVPVLTEPDPLTFNLSAGGIRKVITGKTKAILPVHLYGQISPMAEIMEIAAEFGLLVLEDCAQAHGSSIDGRKAGSWGHAAGFSFYPGKNLGALGDAGAITTSDDQLADILTAIRNYGSHEKYKNKCQGLNSRLDEMQAAFLNVKLKYLDRENKLRRAIAKKYIEEIKNPLISLPVIAGNEMSHVWHLFVIRTSERDSLQKHLKTEGITTLVHYPIAPHNQEAYKEYSFLSLPLTERIHREVLSLPMDPTMSIDDINMVIEAINRWKS
;
A
#
# COMPACT_ATOMS: atom_id res chain seq x y z
N LYS A 1 17.80 -5.10 19.58
CA LYS A 1 17.74 -4.97 21.03
C LYS A 1 18.18 -3.58 21.49
N ASP A 2 19.33 -3.07 21.03
CA ASP A 2 19.87 -1.76 21.43
C ASP A 2 18.91 -0.59 21.16
N ALA A 3 18.15 -0.63 20.06
CA ALA A 3 17.11 0.36 19.76
C ALA A 3 15.99 0.34 20.82
N CYS A 4 15.57 -0.84 21.25
CA CYS A 4 14.58 -1.01 22.31
C CYS A 4 15.11 -0.48 23.64
N SER A 5 16.34 -0.82 24.01
CA SER A 5 16.98 -0.34 25.24
C SER A 5 17.04 1.19 25.29
N ARG A 6 17.46 1.84 24.20
CA ARG A 6 17.50 3.32 24.14
C ARG A 6 16.15 3.97 24.45
N VAL A 7 15.04 3.42 23.89
CA VAL A 7 13.71 3.97 24.17
C VAL A 7 13.30 3.76 25.62
N ILE A 8 13.54 2.55 26.17
CA ILE A 8 13.22 2.24 27.57
C ILE A 8 14.03 3.15 28.51
N ASP A 9 15.34 3.27 28.29
CA ASP A 9 16.24 4.08 29.12
C ASP A 9 15.89 5.58 29.07
N SER A 10 15.34 6.05 27.93
CA SER A 10 14.91 7.45 27.79
C SER A 10 13.67 7.79 28.62
N GLY A 11 12.82 6.80 28.92
CA GLY A 11 11.50 6.99 29.54
C GLY A 11 10.51 7.78 28.68
N TRP A 12 10.83 8.07 27.40
CA TRP A 12 10.00 8.84 26.48
C TRP A 12 9.43 7.92 25.40
N TYR A 13 8.12 7.72 25.37
CA TYR A 13 7.49 6.67 24.57
C TYR A 13 6.63 7.18 23.41
N ILE A 14 6.24 8.48 23.40
CA ILE A 14 5.36 9.09 22.41
C ILE A 14 5.92 10.43 21.95
N MET A 15 6.00 10.64 20.63
CA MET A 15 6.42 11.88 19.96
C MET A 15 7.78 12.40 20.44
N GLY A 16 8.78 11.52 20.47
CA GLY A 16 10.13 11.81 20.90
C GLY A 16 11.16 11.80 19.76
N THR A 17 12.39 11.46 20.12
CA THR A 17 13.56 11.55 19.22
C THR A 17 13.59 10.46 18.15
N GLU A 18 13.16 9.23 18.48
CA GLU A 18 13.17 8.13 17.50
C GLU A 18 12.15 8.39 16.38
N LEU A 19 10.95 8.89 16.72
CA LEU A 19 9.96 9.31 15.75
C LEU A 19 10.49 10.41 14.84
N LYS A 20 11.01 11.50 15.41
CA LYS A 20 11.56 12.61 14.63
C LYS A 20 12.68 12.14 13.69
N THR A 21 13.58 11.31 14.19
CA THR A 21 14.67 10.72 13.41
C THR A 21 14.15 9.85 12.27
N PHE A 22 13.09 9.08 12.51
CA PHE A 22 12.47 8.24 11.50
C PHE A 22 11.80 9.11 10.42
N GLU A 23 11.02 10.10 10.82
CA GLU A 23 10.35 11.03 9.89
C GLU A 23 11.37 11.71 8.97
N GLU A 24 12.48 12.24 9.51
CA GLU A 24 13.55 12.87 8.74
C GLU A 24 14.24 11.90 7.77
N LYS A 25 14.59 10.70 8.24
CA LYS A 25 15.27 9.69 7.42
C LYS A 25 14.36 9.14 6.33
N PHE A 26 13.10 8.90 6.64
CA PHE A 26 12.15 8.37 5.67
C PHE A 26 11.78 9.42 4.62
N ALA A 27 11.69 10.71 5.00
CA ALA A 27 11.50 11.83 4.08
C ALA A 27 12.66 11.91 3.06
N ASN A 28 13.89 11.87 3.54
CA ASN A 28 15.08 11.87 2.70
C ASN A 28 15.15 10.63 1.79
N TRP A 29 14.82 9.45 2.32
CA TRP A 29 14.83 8.21 1.55
C TRP A 29 13.73 8.18 0.48
N CYS A 30 12.53 8.69 0.78
CA CYS A 30 11.39 8.74 -0.13
C CYS A 30 11.53 9.88 -1.16
N GLY A 31 12.29 10.94 -0.84
CA GLY A 31 12.46 12.14 -1.69
C GLY A 31 11.30 13.12 -1.57
N VAL A 32 10.76 13.28 -0.36
CA VAL A 32 9.68 14.22 -0.03
C VAL A 32 10.12 15.20 1.06
N LYS A 33 9.34 16.28 1.24
CA LYS A 33 9.67 17.32 2.22
C LYS A 33 9.26 16.91 3.64
N HIS A 34 8.11 16.26 3.80
CA HIS A 34 7.53 15.93 5.10
C HIS A 34 7.13 14.47 5.19
N VAL A 35 7.35 13.90 6.37
CA VAL A 35 6.80 12.62 6.80
C VAL A 35 6.13 12.81 8.16
N ILE A 36 4.94 12.27 8.32
CA ILE A 36 4.16 12.34 9.55
C ILE A 36 3.86 10.91 10.00
N GLY A 37 4.51 10.44 11.07
CA GLY A 37 4.27 9.11 11.63
C GLY A 37 2.90 9.01 12.29
N VAL A 38 2.16 7.95 11.99
CA VAL A 38 0.80 7.70 12.47
C VAL A 38 0.66 6.26 12.97
N ALA A 39 -0.47 5.91 13.58
CA ALA A 39 -0.67 4.63 14.23
C ALA A 39 -0.63 3.42 13.25
N ASN A 40 -1.13 3.59 12.03
CA ASN A 40 -1.19 2.52 11.02
C ASN A 40 -1.43 3.09 9.61
N GLY A 41 -1.41 2.21 8.60
CA GLY A 41 -1.59 2.62 7.21
C GLY A 41 -3.01 3.08 6.85
N LEU A 42 -4.04 2.53 7.48
CA LEU A 42 -5.42 2.97 7.28
C LEU A 42 -5.60 4.40 7.80
N ASP A 43 -5.12 4.68 9.00
CA ASP A 43 -5.14 6.03 9.57
C ASP A 43 -4.38 7.03 8.68
N ALA A 44 -3.28 6.61 8.04
CA ALA A 44 -2.56 7.47 7.10
C ALA A 44 -3.47 7.97 5.97
N LEU A 45 -4.25 7.10 5.37
CA LEU A 45 -5.19 7.46 4.29
C LEU A 45 -6.37 8.29 4.84
N ILE A 46 -6.97 7.87 5.97
CA ILE A 46 -8.08 8.58 6.62
C ILE A 46 -7.68 10.02 6.94
N LEU A 47 -6.52 10.21 7.54
CA LEU A 47 -6.06 11.52 7.99
C LEU A 47 -5.78 12.48 6.84
N VAL A 48 -5.25 12.00 5.70
CA VAL A 48 -5.05 12.83 4.51
C VAL A 48 -6.39 13.31 3.95
N LEU A 49 -7.36 12.41 3.77
CA LEU A 49 -8.68 12.79 3.27
C LEU A 49 -9.38 13.76 4.21
N ARG A 50 -9.27 13.54 5.52
CA ARG A 50 -9.80 14.45 6.54
C ARG A 50 -9.11 15.82 6.52
N ALA A 51 -7.78 15.86 6.39
CA ALA A 51 -7.02 17.10 6.27
C ALA A 51 -7.44 17.90 5.04
N TRP A 52 -7.66 17.24 3.90
CA TRP A 52 -8.18 17.92 2.70
C TRP A 52 -9.60 18.47 2.89
N LYS A 53 -10.45 17.82 3.69
CA LYS A 53 -11.76 18.38 4.09
C LYS A 53 -11.58 19.63 4.97
N GLU A 54 -10.71 19.58 5.99
CA GLU A 54 -10.39 20.74 6.84
C GLU A 54 -9.80 21.91 6.03
N MET A 55 -9.10 21.62 4.93
CA MET A 55 -8.59 22.63 3.99
C MET A 55 -9.67 23.15 3.01
N GLY A 56 -10.88 22.61 3.04
CA GLY A 56 -11.96 22.96 2.10
C GLY A 56 -11.72 22.44 0.68
N LYS A 57 -10.81 21.47 0.50
CA LYS A 57 -10.52 20.85 -0.80
C LYS A 57 -11.47 19.69 -1.12
N LEU A 58 -12.08 19.06 -0.11
CA LEU A 58 -13.07 17.99 -0.23
C LEU A 58 -14.31 18.32 0.63
N ASN A 59 -15.47 17.82 0.19
CA ASN A 59 -16.73 17.88 0.91
C ASN A 59 -17.38 16.51 1.01
N ASP A 60 -18.32 16.34 1.94
CA ASP A 60 -19.14 15.13 2.04
C ASP A 60 -19.83 14.81 0.70
N GLY A 61 -19.75 13.56 0.28
CA GLY A 61 -20.31 13.09 -0.97
C GLY A 61 -19.43 13.30 -2.21
N ASP A 62 -18.26 13.91 -2.11
CA ASP A 62 -17.29 13.97 -3.19
C ASP A 62 -16.78 12.54 -3.53
N GLU A 63 -16.55 12.31 -4.82
CA GLU A 63 -16.15 11.01 -5.36
C GLU A 63 -14.64 10.85 -5.40
N ILE A 64 -14.16 9.68 -4.95
CA ILE A 64 -12.75 9.28 -4.99
C ILE A 64 -12.62 8.02 -5.83
N ILE A 65 -11.87 8.09 -6.94
CA ILE A 65 -11.60 6.93 -7.80
C ILE A 65 -10.58 6.03 -7.10
N VAL A 66 -10.90 4.73 -7.00
CA VAL A 66 -10.06 3.71 -6.35
C VAL A 66 -10.16 2.38 -7.11
N PRO A 67 -9.08 1.57 -7.20
CA PRO A 67 -9.16 0.27 -7.87
C PRO A 67 -10.07 -0.70 -7.10
N ALA A 68 -10.94 -1.38 -7.84
CA ALA A 68 -11.95 -2.28 -7.27
C ALA A 68 -11.37 -3.56 -6.65
N ASN A 69 -10.13 -3.92 -6.99
CA ASN A 69 -9.41 -5.09 -6.49
C ASN A 69 -8.47 -4.78 -5.30
N THR A 70 -8.57 -3.59 -4.71
CA THR A 70 -7.74 -3.19 -3.58
C THR A 70 -8.07 -3.96 -2.30
N TYR A 71 -7.19 -3.85 -1.31
CA TYR A 71 -7.52 -4.19 0.07
C TYR A 71 -8.59 -3.23 0.61
N ILE A 72 -9.47 -3.74 1.46
CA ILE A 72 -10.62 -3.00 1.98
C ILE A 72 -10.25 -1.66 2.64
N ALA A 73 -9.02 -1.54 3.18
CA ALA A 73 -8.56 -0.33 3.88
C ALA A 73 -8.63 0.94 3.00
N SER A 74 -8.30 0.83 1.69
CA SER A 74 -8.37 1.99 0.79
C SER A 74 -9.81 2.48 0.63
N VAL A 75 -10.79 1.56 0.62
CA VAL A 75 -12.23 1.90 0.53
C VAL A 75 -12.73 2.44 1.87
N LEU A 76 -12.34 1.80 2.99
CA LEU A 76 -12.68 2.27 4.34
C LEU A 76 -12.22 3.71 4.57
N ALA A 77 -11.01 4.07 4.13
CA ALA A 77 -10.50 5.43 4.30
C ALA A 77 -11.40 6.49 3.63
N ILE A 78 -11.99 6.14 2.49
CA ILE A 78 -12.91 7.02 1.75
C ILE A 78 -14.24 7.15 2.52
N THR A 79 -14.85 6.02 2.88
CA THR A 79 -16.18 6.01 3.51
C THR A 79 -16.18 6.56 4.93
N GLU A 80 -15.10 6.37 5.70
CA GLU A 80 -14.90 6.98 7.03
C GLU A 80 -14.86 8.53 6.99
N ASN A 81 -14.60 9.09 5.82
CA ASN A 81 -14.63 10.54 5.59
C ASN A 81 -15.94 11.04 4.96
N ASN A 82 -17.00 10.23 4.90
CA ASN A 82 -18.26 10.53 4.19
C ASN A 82 -18.03 10.86 2.71
N LEU A 83 -17.01 10.29 2.09
CA LEU A 83 -16.72 10.38 0.66
C LEU A 83 -17.23 9.13 -0.06
N VAL A 84 -17.39 9.20 -1.38
CA VAL A 84 -17.94 8.13 -2.18
C VAL A 84 -16.83 7.43 -2.97
N PRO A 85 -16.56 6.14 -2.71
CA PRO A 85 -15.61 5.38 -3.50
C PRO A 85 -16.19 5.06 -4.89
N VAL A 86 -15.49 5.48 -5.94
CA VAL A 86 -15.78 5.09 -7.33
C VAL A 86 -14.87 3.92 -7.68
N LEU A 87 -15.40 2.72 -7.50
CA LEU A 87 -14.68 1.47 -7.75
C LEU A 87 -14.53 1.27 -9.26
N THR A 88 -13.30 1.18 -9.76
CA THR A 88 -13.02 0.96 -11.18
C THR A 88 -12.17 -0.27 -11.41
N GLU A 89 -12.42 -0.94 -12.56
CA GLU A 89 -11.66 -2.13 -12.95
C GLU A 89 -10.17 -1.79 -13.08
N PRO A 90 -9.27 -2.66 -12.58
CA PRO A 90 -7.83 -2.50 -12.75
C PRO A 90 -7.40 -2.84 -14.17
N ASP A 91 -6.15 -2.53 -14.49
CA ASP A 91 -5.47 -3.10 -15.64
C ASP A 91 -5.31 -4.63 -15.45
N PRO A 92 -5.62 -5.46 -16.46
CA PRO A 92 -5.63 -6.92 -16.33
C PRO A 92 -4.25 -7.56 -16.16
N LEU A 93 -3.17 -6.83 -16.47
CA LEU A 93 -1.79 -7.32 -16.39
C LEU A 93 -1.10 -6.89 -15.11
N THR A 94 -1.29 -5.64 -14.72
CA THR A 94 -0.59 -5.04 -13.57
C THR A 94 -1.42 -5.02 -12.30
N PHE A 95 -2.74 -5.20 -12.40
CA PHE A 95 -3.74 -5.08 -11.31
C PHE A 95 -3.84 -3.69 -10.68
N ASN A 96 -3.17 -2.69 -11.25
CA ASN A 96 -3.20 -1.31 -10.82
C ASN A 96 -4.21 -0.49 -11.63
N LEU A 97 -4.52 0.72 -11.17
CA LEU A 97 -5.30 1.67 -11.96
C LEU A 97 -4.62 1.96 -13.31
N SER A 98 -5.42 2.09 -14.37
CA SER A 98 -4.95 2.55 -15.68
C SER A 98 -5.54 3.92 -16.02
N ALA A 99 -4.82 4.71 -16.81
CA ALA A 99 -5.29 5.99 -17.31
C ALA A 99 -6.65 5.88 -18.02
N GLY A 100 -6.81 4.85 -18.87
CA GLY A 100 -8.06 4.57 -19.57
C GLY A 100 -9.22 4.20 -18.64
N GLY A 101 -8.94 3.46 -17.55
CA GLY A 101 -9.92 3.10 -16.52
C GLY A 101 -10.40 4.34 -15.76
N ILE A 102 -9.46 5.19 -15.34
CA ILE A 102 -9.73 6.43 -14.61
C ILE A 102 -10.62 7.35 -15.46
N ARG A 103 -10.25 7.64 -16.71
CA ARG A 103 -11.00 8.56 -17.60
C ARG A 103 -12.46 8.15 -17.82
N LYS A 104 -12.76 6.85 -17.81
CA LYS A 104 -14.13 6.33 -18.02
C LYS A 104 -15.09 6.63 -16.88
N VAL A 105 -14.55 6.85 -15.66
CA VAL A 105 -15.36 6.98 -14.45
C VAL A 105 -15.34 8.38 -13.84
N ILE A 106 -14.58 9.32 -14.41
CA ILE A 106 -14.56 10.72 -13.96
C ILE A 106 -15.95 11.35 -14.18
N THR A 107 -16.47 11.99 -13.14
CA THR A 107 -17.70 12.78 -13.15
C THR A 107 -17.44 14.20 -12.65
N GLY A 108 -18.44 15.06 -12.65
CA GLY A 108 -18.35 16.40 -12.05
C GLY A 108 -18.18 16.40 -10.53
N LYS A 109 -18.43 15.25 -9.86
CA LYS A 109 -18.26 15.07 -8.42
C LYS A 109 -16.89 14.49 -8.05
N THR A 110 -16.14 13.97 -9.02
CA THR A 110 -14.81 13.41 -8.78
C THR A 110 -13.86 14.52 -8.31
N LYS A 111 -13.21 14.31 -7.16
CA LYS A 111 -12.27 15.25 -6.55
C LYS A 111 -10.89 14.67 -6.30
N ALA A 112 -10.76 13.36 -6.22
CA ALA A 112 -9.46 12.74 -6.05
C ALA A 112 -9.36 11.35 -6.70
N ILE A 113 -8.11 10.92 -6.91
CA ILE A 113 -7.75 9.57 -7.32
C ILE A 113 -6.91 8.97 -6.18
N LEU A 114 -7.24 7.73 -5.80
CA LEU A 114 -6.49 6.94 -4.82
C LEU A 114 -5.88 5.73 -5.54
N PRO A 115 -4.73 5.89 -6.24
CA PRO A 115 -4.01 4.75 -6.80
C PRO A 115 -3.44 3.89 -5.67
N VAL A 116 -3.58 2.58 -5.81
CA VAL A 116 -2.98 1.59 -4.92
C VAL A 116 -1.83 0.92 -5.66
N HIS A 117 -0.64 0.93 -5.08
CA HIS A 117 0.53 0.25 -5.64
C HIS A 117 0.51 -1.23 -5.23
N LEU A 118 -0.43 -1.97 -5.81
CA LEU A 118 -0.80 -3.30 -5.36
C LEU A 118 0.36 -4.29 -5.53
N TYR A 119 0.54 -5.15 -4.53
CA TYR A 119 1.57 -6.20 -4.44
C TYR A 119 3.01 -5.69 -4.47
N GLY A 120 3.19 -4.38 -4.52
CA GLY A 120 4.50 -3.72 -4.56
C GLY A 120 4.89 -3.20 -5.94
N GLN A 121 3.99 -3.23 -6.93
CA GLN A 121 4.18 -2.61 -8.23
C GLN A 121 3.63 -1.18 -8.23
N ILE A 122 4.47 -0.20 -8.57
CA ILE A 122 4.02 1.17 -8.68
C ILE A 122 3.00 1.33 -9.82
N SER A 123 1.92 2.06 -9.56
CA SER A 123 0.91 2.43 -10.57
C SER A 123 1.54 3.36 -11.64
N PRO A 124 0.95 3.53 -12.83
CA PRO A 124 1.45 4.42 -13.89
C PRO A 124 1.30 5.89 -13.49
N MET A 125 2.12 6.32 -12.51
CA MET A 125 1.95 7.60 -11.82
C MET A 125 2.09 8.82 -12.73
N ALA A 126 2.95 8.76 -13.75
CA ALA A 126 3.08 9.87 -14.70
C ALA A 126 1.74 10.16 -15.39
N GLU A 127 1.09 9.14 -15.93
CA GLU A 127 -0.21 9.25 -16.60
C GLU A 127 -1.33 9.65 -15.62
N ILE A 128 -1.30 9.12 -14.40
CA ILE A 128 -2.28 9.46 -13.35
C ILE A 128 -2.16 10.94 -12.97
N MET A 129 -0.94 11.45 -12.82
CA MET A 129 -0.70 12.86 -12.48
C MET A 129 -1.09 13.80 -13.64
N GLU A 130 -0.89 13.40 -14.91
CA GLU A 130 -1.38 14.14 -16.06
C GLU A 130 -2.91 14.27 -16.06
N ILE A 131 -3.63 13.16 -15.80
CA ILE A 131 -5.10 13.18 -15.69
C ILE A 131 -5.52 14.06 -14.50
N ALA A 132 -4.86 13.93 -13.37
CA ALA A 132 -5.17 14.73 -12.19
C ALA A 132 -5.01 16.23 -12.46
N ALA A 133 -3.94 16.63 -13.17
CA ALA A 133 -3.73 18.02 -13.58
C ALA A 133 -4.80 18.50 -14.57
N GLU A 134 -5.18 17.68 -15.56
CA GLU A 134 -6.20 18.00 -16.56
C GLU A 134 -7.58 18.28 -15.94
N PHE A 135 -7.95 17.47 -14.93
CA PHE A 135 -9.27 17.56 -14.29
C PHE A 135 -9.28 18.27 -12.93
N GLY A 136 -8.14 18.80 -12.48
CA GLY A 136 -8.03 19.48 -11.19
C GLY A 136 -8.24 18.55 -9.98
N LEU A 137 -7.82 17.28 -10.07
CA LEU A 137 -8.02 16.27 -9.04
C LEU A 137 -6.84 16.16 -8.08
N LEU A 138 -7.13 15.82 -6.83
CA LEU A 138 -6.10 15.44 -5.86
C LEU A 138 -5.66 13.98 -6.11
N VAL A 139 -4.41 13.64 -5.70
CA VAL A 139 -3.90 12.28 -5.78
C VAL A 139 -3.36 11.87 -4.40
N LEU A 140 -3.93 10.82 -3.84
CA LEU A 140 -3.48 10.14 -2.62
C LEU A 140 -2.94 8.75 -2.97
N GLU A 141 -1.64 8.55 -2.89
CA GLU A 141 -1.05 7.23 -3.15
C GLU A 141 -1.26 6.29 -1.95
N ASP A 142 -1.79 5.09 -2.17
CA ASP A 142 -1.70 4.00 -1.19
C ASP A 142 -0.41 3.21 -1.45
N CYS A 143 0.59 3.49 -0.62
CA CYS A 143 1.92 2.91 -0.66
C CYS A 143 2.12 1.76 0.33
N ALA A 144 1.05 1.23 0.93
CA ALA A 144 1.13 0.20 1.98
C ALA A 144 1.91 -1.06 1.56
N GLN A 145 2.10 -1.30 0.27
CA GLN A 145 2.80 -2.47 -0.28
C GLN A 145 4.02 -2.11 -1.13
N ALA A 146 4.37 -0.83 -1.27
CA ALA A 146 5.28 -0.36 -2.33
C ALA A 146 6.51 0.42 -1.81
N HIS A 147 7.04 0.01 -0.66
CA HIS A 147 8.21 0.64 -0.05
C HIS A 147 9.45 0.55 -0.94
N GLY A 148 9.68 1.58 -1.77
CA GLY A 148 10.85 1.71 -2.64
C GLY A 148 10.65 1.29 -4.10
N SER A 149 9.43 0.96 -4.53
CA SER A 149 9.13 0.89 -5.96
C SER A 149 9.27 2.28 -6.60
N SER A 150 9.77 2.34 -7.82
CA SER A 150 10.06 3.62 -8.47
C SER A 150 9.91 3.57 -9.98
N ILE A 151 9.60 4.74 -10.57
CA ILE A 151 9.66 5.00 -12.00
C ILE A 151 10.71 6.09 -12.21
N ASP A 152 11.73 5.83 -13.05
CA ASP A 152 12.82 6.76 -13.38
C ASP A 152 13.48 7.39 -12.14
N GLY A 153 13.67 6.58 -11.09
CA GLY A 153 14.29 6.98 -9.83
C GLY A 153 13.35 7.71 -8.85
N ARG A 154 12.14 8.09 -9.26
CA ARG A 154 11.14 8.70 -8.38
C ARG A 154 10.31 7.61 -7.69
N LYS A 155 10.40 7.56 -6.36
CA LYS A 155 9.78 6.51 -5.54
C LYS A 155 8.27 6.69 -5.39
N ALA A 156 7.54 5.59 -5.21
CA ALA A 156 6.18 5.60 -4.70
C ALA A 156 6.12 6.37 -3.38
N GLY A 157 5.06 7.15 -3.21
CA GLY A 157 4.90 8.07 -2.08
C GLY A 157 5.49 9.46 -2.28
N SER A 158 6.04 9.75 -3.47
CA SER A 158 6.53 11.09 -3.82
C SER A 158 5.87 11.67 -5.08
N TRP A 159 4.90 10.96 -5.69
CA TRP A 159 4.25 11.38 -6.93
C TRP A 159 2.96 12.17 -6.71
N GLY A 160 2.12 11.71 -5.80
CA GLY A 160 0.85 12.35 -5.48
C GLY A 160 1.00 13.61 -4.62
N HIS A 161 -0.12 14.21 -4.27
CA HIS A 161 -0.18 15.33 -3.33
C HIS A 161 0.11 14.87 -1.90
N ALA A 162 -0.21 13.60 -1.60
CA ALA A 162 0.15 12.89 -0.38
C ALA A 162 0.18 11.39 -0.63
N ALA A 163 0.78 10.63 0.30
CA ALA A 163 0.72 9.18 0.29
C ALA A 163 0.61 8.60 1.70
N GLY A 164 -0.03 7.43 1.82
CA GLY A 164 -0.11 6.64 3.03
C GLY A 164 0.77 5.40 2.96
N PHE A 165 1.55 5.15 4.01
CA PHE A 165 2.37 3.95 4.19
C PHE A 165 1.90 3.15 5.40
N SER A 166 1.93 1.83 5.27
CA SER A 166 1.75 0.88 6.37
C SER A 166 3.08 0.23 6.71
N PHE A 167 3.41 0.19 7.99
CA PHE A 167 4.56 -0.55 8.50
C PHE A 167 4.11 -1.76 9.34
N TYR A 168 2.95 -2.35 9.02
CA TYR A 168 2.54 -3.64 9.59
C TYR A 168 3.67 -4.66 9.48
N PRO A 169 3.89 -5.55 10.47
CA PRO A 169 5.08 -6.42 10.54
C PRO A 169 5.44 -7.18 9.28
N GLY A 170 4.44 -7.60 8.48
CA GLY A 170 4.64 -8.31 7.20
C GLY A 170 5.01 -7.41 6.01
N LYS A 171 5.07 -6.09 6.15
CA LYS A 171 5.45 -5.17 5.06
C LYS A 171 6.95 -5.20 4.80
N ASN A 172 7.37 -4.79 3.59
CA ASN A 172 8.79 -4.74 3.23
C ASN A 172 9.61 -3.91 4.23
N LEU A 173 9.03 -2.82 4.73
CA LEU A 173 9.51 -2.12 5.90
C LEU A 173 8.45 -2.30 7.00
N GLY A 174 8.60 -3.32 7.85
CA GLY A 174 7.65 -3.65 8.90
C GLY A 174 8.20 -3.29 10.29
N ALA A 175 7.36 -2.70 11.13
CA ALA A 175 7.59 -2.53 12.57
C ALA A 175 7.40 -3.86 13.33
N LEU A 176 7.39 -3.82 14.65
CA LEU A 176 7.05 -4.98 15.52
C LEU A 176 5.65 -4.82 16.14
N GLY A 177 4.74 -4.20 15.42
CA GLY A 177 3.36 -3.91 15.75
C GLY A 177 2.75 -3.03 14.68
N ASP A 178 1.61 -2.39 14.95
CA ASP A 178 1.03 -1.43 14.03
C ASP A 178 1.88 -0.16 13.95
N ALA A 179 2.02 0.36 12.74
CA ALA A 179 2.73 1.59 12.44
C ALA A 179 2.37 2.07 11.02
N GLY A 180 2.41 3.38 10.80
CA GLY A 180 2.19 3.99 9.50
C GLY A 180 2.85 5.34 9.38
N ALA A 181 2.86 5.89 8.19
CA ALA A 181 3.28 7.26 7.93
C ALA A 181 2.54 7.87 6.75
N ILE A 182 2.46 9.20 6.75
CA ILE A 182 2.01 10.00 5.63
C ILE A 182 3.22 10.72 5.05
N THR A 183 3.32 10.77 3.72
CA THR A 183 4.32 11.60 3.02
C THR A 183 3.65 12.71 2.25
N THR A 184 4.24 13.90 2.22
CA THR A 184 3.80 15.03 1.41
C THR A 184 4.93 16.06 1.23
N SER A 185 4.82 16.89 0.21
CA SER A 185 5.67 18.09 0.05
C SER A 185 4.89 19.40 0.24
N ASP A 186 3.61 19.34 0.61
CA ASP A 186 2.74 20.47 0.92
C ASP A 186 2.89 20.84 2.41
N ASP A 187 3.44 22.03 2.70
CA ASP A 187 3.70 22.53 4.05
C ASP A 187 2.40 22.69 4.86
N GLN A 188 1.36 23.21 4.21
CA GLN A 188 0.07 23.43 4.87
C GLN A 188 -0.61 22.12 5.25
N LEU A 189 -0.56 21.13 4.35
CA LEU A 189 -1.09 19.79 4.62
C LEU A 189 -0.31 19.13 5.76
N ALA A 190 1.03 19.23 5.77
CA ALA A 190 1.87 18.65 6.82
C ALA A 190 1.57 19.26 8.20
N ASP A 191 1.34 20.58 8.28
CA ASP A 191 0.99 21.26 9.52
C ASP A 191 -0.36 20.74 10.07
N ILE A 192 -1.38 20.69 9.21
CA ILE A 192 -2.71 20.18 9.58
C ILE A 192 -2.64 18.72 10.02
N LEU A 193 -1.93 17.86 9.28
CA LEU A 193 -1.77 16.44 9.61
C LEU A 193 -1.07 16.25 10.96
N THR A 194 -0.06 17.06 11.25
CA THR A 194 0.65 17.04 12.54
C THR A 194 -0.29 17.38 13.71
N ALA A 195 -1.23 18.28 13.52
CA ALA A 195 -2.26 18.58 14.52
C ALA A 195 -3.28 17.44 14.63
N ILE A 196 -3.86 17.00 13.49
CA ILE A 196 -4.96 16.02 13.47
C ILE A 196 -4.54 14.70 14.10
N ARG A 197 -3.31 14.19 13.84
CA ARG A 197 -2.81 12.94 14.46
C ARG A 197 -2.74 12.98 15.97
N ASN A 198 -2.75 14.17 16.56
CA ASN A 198 -2.61 14.42 17.99
C ASN A 198 -3.75 15.29 18.54
N TYR A 199 -4.97 14.78 18.44
CA TYR A 199 -6.20 15.41 18.94
C TYR A 199 -6.50 16.81 18.35
N GLY A 200 -5.95 17.15 17.19
CA GLY A 200 -6.12 18.47 16.56
C GLY A 200 -5.31 19.58 17.21
N SER A 201 -4.18 19.25 17.85
CA SER A 201 -3.42 20.16 18.69
C SER A 201 -1.93 20.18 18.36
N HIS A 202 -1.36 21.39 18.23
CA HIS A 202 0.09 21.63 18.25
C HIS A 202 0.61 21.93 19.67
N GLU A 203 -0.26 22.50 20.51
CA GLU A 203 0.04 22.82 21.91
C GLU A 203 -0.87 22.00 22.82
N LYS A 204 -0.30 21.43 23.88
CA LYS A 204 -1.03 20.64 24.86
C LYS A 204 -2.27 21.40 25.35
N TYR A 205 -3.44 20.74 25.27
CA TYR A 205 -4.75 21.27 25.68
C TYR A 205 -5.34 22.42 24.81
N LYS A 206 -4.75 22.71 23.64
CA LYS A 206 -5.28 23.68 22.67
C LYS A 206 -5.62 22.99 21.36
N ASN A 207 -6.86 22.56 21.20
CA ASN A 207 -7.32 21.83 20.01
C ASN A 207 -7.88 22.83 19.00
N LYS A 208 -7.23 22.94 17.82
CA LYS A 208 -7.64 23.87 16.73
C LYS A 208 -8.67 23.25 15.80
N CYS A 209 -8.67 21.92 15.69
CA CYS A 209 -9.61 21.14 14.90
C CYS A 209 -9.95 19.82 15.62
N GLN A 210 -10.92 19.07 15.10
CA GLN A 210 -11.23 17.75 15.62
C GLN A 210 -10.19 16.75 15.12
N GLY A 211 -9.31 16.29 16.00
CA GLY A 211 -8.26 15.33 15.69
C GLY A 211 -8.56 13.91 16.16
N LEU A 212 -7.60 13.04 15.93
CA LEU A 212 -7.59 11.65 16.40
C LEU A 212 -6.37 11.40 17.29
N ASN A 213 -6.37 10.29 17.99
CA ASN A 213 -5.16 9.74 18.60
C ASN A 213 -4.55 8.72 17.62
N SER A 214 -3.74 9.20 16.68
CA SER A 214 -3.06 8.38 15.69
C SER A 214 -1.59 8.78 15.61
N ARG A 215 -0.78 8.17 16.45
CA ARG A 215 0.65 8.46 16.59
C ARG A 215 1.47 7.20 16.38
N LEU A 216 2.63 7.36 15.77
CA LEU A 216 3.64 6.30 15.72
C LEU A 216 4.41 6.28 17.04
N ASP A 217 4.42 5.14 17.72
CA ASP A 217 5.13 4.97 18.98
C ASP A 217 6.65 5.05 18.81
N GLU A 218 7.36 5.61 19.80
CA GLU A 218 8.83 5.68 19.80
C GLU A 218 9.48 4.31 19.63
N MET A 219 8.92 3.28 20.25
CA MET A 219 9.43 1.92 20.14
C MET A 219 9.38 1.42 18.68
N GLN A 220 8.27 1.62 18.00
CA GLN A 220 8.13 1.21 16.60
C GLN A 220 9.01 2.06 15.68
N ALA A 221 9.11 3.37 15.94
CA ALA A 221 10.01 4.26 15.20
C ALA A 221 11.48 3.85 15.34
N ALA A 222 11.91 3.44 16.54
CA ALA A 222 13.27 2.95 16.78
C ALA A 222 13.59 1.67 15.98
N PHE A 223 12.65 0.73 15.89
CA PHE A 223 12.80 -0.46 15.03
C PHE A 223 12.85 -0.11 13.57
N LEU A 224 11.98 0.78 13.10
CA LEU A 224 11.95 1.26 11.72
C LEU A 224 13.24 1.99 11.34
N ASN A 225 13.82 2.79 12.26
CA ASN A 225 15.13 3.43 12.07
C ASN A 225 16.28 2.42 11.82
N VAL A 226 16.21 1.25 12.43
CA VAL A 226 17.17 0.17 12.18
C VAL A 226 16.90 -0.48 10.83
N LYS A 227 15.64 -0.88 10.55
CA LYS A 227 15.26 -1.65 9.37
C LYS A 227 15.37 -0.86 8.07
N LEU A 228 15.10 0.45 8.10
CA LEU A 228 15.19 1.31 6.91
C LEU A 228 16.56 1.23 6.23
N LYS A 229 17.64 1.02 7.00
CA LYS A 229 19.00 0.88 6.46
C LYS A 229 19.19 -0.36 5.56
N TYR A 230 18.33 -1.36 5.71
CA TYR A 230 18.41 -2.64 4.98
C TYR A 230 17.38 -2.77 3.87
N LEU A 231 16.37 -1.88 3.81
CA LEU A 231 15.22 -1.99 2.93
C LEU A 231 15.62 -2.13 1.44
N ASP A 232 16.53 -1.33 0.94
CA ASP A 232 16.94 -1.40 -0.47
C ASP A 232 17.66 -2.72 -0.80
N ARG A 233 18.46 -3.25 0.13
CA ARG A 233 19.09 -4.57 0.04
C ARG A 233 18.04 -5.68 0.01
N GLU A 234 17.07 -5.63 0.92
CA GLU A 234 16.01 -6.62 1.01
C GLU A 234 15.10 -6.60 -0.23
N ASN A 235 14.78 -5.42 -0.75
CA ASN A 235 14.06 -5.28 -2.02
C ASN A 235 14.86 -5.88 -3.20
N LYS A 236 16.19 -5.75 -3.22
CA LYS A 236 17.05 -6.41 -4.23
C LYS A 236 16.97 -7.93 -4.12
N LEU A 237 16.96 -8.49 -2.91
CA LEU A 237 16.81 -9.94 -2.70
C LEU A 237 15.42 -10.42 -3.16
N ARG A 238 14.35 -9.70 -2.84
CA ARG A 238 12.99 -10.01 -3.33
C ARG A 238 12.92 -10.00 -4.86
N ARG A 239 13.56 -9.04 -5.53
CA ARG A 239 13.66 -9.02 -7.00
C ARG A 239 14.39 -10.24 -7.55
N ALA A 240 15.46 -10.68 -6.92
CA ALA A 240 16.18 -11.89 -7.33
C ALA A 240 15.32 -13.17 -7.21
N ILE A 241 14.57 -13.30 -6.11
CA ILE A 241 13.62 -14.41 -5.91
C ILE A 241 12.54 -14.37 -6.99
N ALA A 242 11.92 -13.20 -7.19
CA ALA A 242 10.87 -13.03 -8.18
C ALA A 242 11.34 -13.36 -9.61
N LYS A 243 12.55 -12.93 -9.96
CA LYS A 243 13.17 -13.26 -11.25
C LYS A 243 13.28 -14.77 -11.43
N LYS A 244 13.75 -15.49 -10.40
CA LYS A 244 13.86 -16.94 -10.45
C LYS A 244 12.49 -17.63 -10.59
N TYR A 245 11.47 -17.17 -9.88
CA TYR A 245 10.09 -17.67 -10.05
C TYR A 245 9.59 -17.44 -11.48
N ILE A 246 9.78 -16.26 -12.05
CA ILE A 246 9.35 -15.93 -13.42
C ILE A 246 10.08 -16.79 -14.46
N GLU A 247 11.39 -17.02 -14.27
CA GLU A 247 12.21 -17.77 -15.21
C GLU A 247 12.01 -19.28 -15.13
N GLU A 248 11.65 -19.84 -13.97
CA GLU A 248 11.67 -21.29 -13.75
C GLU A 248 10.29 -21.93 -13.52
N ILE A 249 9.25 -21.15 -13.19
CA ILE A 249 7.87 -21.69 -13.20
C ILE A 249 7.41 -21.82 -14.65
N LYS A 250 7.16 -23.06 -15.10
CA LYS A 250 6.82 -23.40 -16.49
C LYS A 250 5.46 -24.09 -16.64
N ASN A 251 4.70 -24.22 -15.55
CA ASN A 251 3.39 -24.85 -15.61
C ASN A 251 2.41 -23.98 -16.44
N PRO A 252 1.85 -24.50 -17.56
CA PRO A 252 1.01 -23.73 -18.47
C PRO A 252 -0.35 -23.32 -17.86
N LEU A 253 -0.75 -23.90 -16.72
CA LEU A 253 -1.97 -23.56 -16.00
C LEU A 253 -1.78 -22.32 -15.10
N ILE A 254 -0.55 -21.79 -15.02
CA ILE A 254 -0.19 -20.67 -14.15
C ILE A 254 0.07 -19.42 -14.99
N SER A 255 -0.64 -18.34 -14.67
CA SER A 255 -0.32 -17.00 -15.18
C SER A 255 0.59 -16.30 -14.17
N LEU A 256 1.80 -15.97 -14.63
CA LEU A 256 2.79 -15.25 -13.84
C LEU A 256 2.53 -13.73 -13.86
N PRO A 257 2.94 -12.98 -12.82
CA PRO A 257 2.83 -11.53 -12.80
C PRO A 257 3.70 -10.87 -13.89
N VAL A 258 3.23 -9.74 -14.40
CA VAL A 258 3.94 -8.92 -15.40
C VAL A 258 4.51 -7.68 -14.72
N ILE A 259 5.77 -7.35 -15.02
CA ILE A 259 6.40 -6.12 -14.55
C ILE A 259 6.11 -5.01 -15.59
N ALA A 260 5.44 -3.95 -15.15
CA ALA A 260 5.28 -2.73 -15.96
C ALA A 260 6.52 -1.84 -15.79
N GLY A 261 7.19 -1.52 -16.89
CA GLY A 261 8.42 -0.71 -16.87
C GLY A 261 9.68 -1.53 -16.56
N ASN A 262 10.55 -1.01 -15.71
CA ASN A 262 11.81 -1.66 -15.34
C ASN A 262 11.70 -2.41 -13.99
N GLU A 263 12.75 -3.15 -13.62
CA GLU A 263 12.79 -3.95 -12.39
C GLU A 263 12.59 -3.13 -11.10
N MET A 264 12.87 -1.83 -11.12
CA MET A 264 12.70 -0.95 -9.97
C MET A 264 11.23 -0.57 -9.72
N SER A 265 10.36 -0.79 -10.72
CA SER A 265 8.91 -0.53 -10.59
C SER A 265 8.21 -1.50 -9.64
N HIS A 266 8.87 -2.60 -9.24
CA HIS A 266 8.28 -3.63 -8.37
C HIS A 266 9.22 -4.01 -7.22
N VAL A 267 8.71 -3.97 -5.99
CA VAL A 267 9.45 -4.38 -4.78
C VAL A 267 9.02 -5.74 -4.24
N TRP A 268 8.10 -6.41 -4.91
CA TRP A 268 7.67 -7.77 -4.62
C TRP A 268 7.30 -7.97 -3.14
N HIS A 269 6.41 -7.10 -2.67
CA HIS A 269 5.78 -7.32 -1.38
C HIS A 269 5.09 -8.69 -1.36
N LEU A 270 4.38 -9.00 -2.44
CA LEU A 270 3.81 -10.30 -2.70
C LEU A 270 4.21 -10.76 -4.11
N PHE A 271 4.40 -12.07 -4.29
CA PHE A 271 4.48 -12.70 -5.60
C PHE A 271 3.16 -13.42 -5.88
N VAL A 272 2.32 -12.80 -6.71
CA VAL A 272 0.95 -13.24 -6.95
C VAL A 272 0.82 -13.86 -8.32
N ILE A 273 0.46 -15.14 -8.35
CA ILE A 273 0.13 -15.90 -9.56
C ILE A 273 -1.38 -16.00 -9.74
N ARG A 274 -1.84 -16.37 -10.93
CA ARG A 274 -3.25 -16.69 -11.19
C ARG A 274 -3.42 -18.06 -11.82
N THR A 275 -4.51 -18.73 -11.44
CA THR A 275 -5.01 -19.94 -12.09
C THR A 275 -6.51 -20.07 -11.84
N SER A 276 -7.26 -20.60 -12.81
CA SER A 276 -8.68 -20.94 -12.64
C SER A 276 -8.91 -22.01 -11.57
N GLU A 277 -7.88 -22.84 -11.32
CA GLU A 277 -7.89 -23.95 -10.36
C GLU A 277 -7.19 -23.59 -9.04
N ARG A 278 -7.34 -22.31 -8.58
CA ARG A 278 -6.65 -21.76 -7.41
C ARG A 278 -6.74 -22.65 -6.17
N ASP A 279 -7.93 -23.14 -5.83
CA ASP A 279 -8.15 -23.92 -4.61
C ASP A 279 -7.50 -25.32 -4.70
N SER A 280 -7.48 -25.93 -5.90
CA SER A 280 -6.76 -27.18 -6.17
C SER A 280 -5.26 -26.99 -6.01
N LEU A 281 -4.69 -25.94 -6.63
CA LEU A 281 -3.28 -25.60 -6.48
C LEU A 281 -2.91 -25.32 -5.02
N GLN A 282 -3.72 -24.54 -4.32
CA GLN A 282 -3.47 -24.21 -2.90
C GLN A 282 -3.43 -25.47 -2.03
N LYS A 283 -4.36 -26.41 -2.26
CA LYS A 283 -4.38 -27.70 -1.56
C LYS A 283 -3.14 -28.53 -1.88
N HIS A 284 -2.74 -28.62 -3.17
CA HIS A 284 -1.52 -29.32 -3.58
C HIS A 284 -0.28 -28.73 -2.88
N LEU A 285 -0.08 -27.42 -2.95
CA LEU A 285 1.06 -26.77 -2.30
C LEU A 285 1.10 -27.01 -0.78
N LYS A 286 -0.08 -27.01 -0.14
CA LYS A 286 -0.18 -27.37 1.28
C LYS A 286 0.28 -28.78 1.59
N THR A 287 -0.01 -29.77 0.72
CA THR A 287 0.49 -31.17 0.90
C THR A 287 1.98 -31.28 0.71
N GLU A 288 2.60 -30.39 -0.08
CA GLU A 288 4.05 -30.28 -0.26
C GLU A 288 4.73 -29.42 0.87
N GLY A 289 3.97 -29.03 1.91
CA GLY A 289 4.50 -28.21 3.02
C GLY A 289 4.64 -26.73 2.71
N ILE A 290 4.09 -26.25 1.59
CA ILE A 290 4.19 -24.85 1.15
C ILE A 290 2.93 -24.10 1.56
N THR A 291 3.10 -23.08 2.42
CA THR A 291 1.99 -22.20 2.85
C THR A 291 1.79 -21.06 1.85
N THR A 292 0.56 -20.89 1.39
CA THR A 292 0.15 -19.82 0.48
C THR A 292 -1.04 -19.07 1.02
N LEU A 293 -1.22 -17.81 0.58
CA LEU A 293 -2.32 -16.94 0.99
C LEU A 293 -3.04 -16.36 -0.23
N VAL A 294 -4.29 -15.97 -0.06
CA VAL A 294 -5.09 -15.30 -1.09
C VAL A 294 -5.21 -13.81 -0.75
N HIS A 295 -4.67 -12.95 -1.59
CA HIS A 295 -4.77 -11.49 -1.47
C HIS A 295 -5.48 -10.91 -2.70
N TYR A 296 -6.85 -10.76 -2.70
CA TYR A 296 -7.74 -11.04 -1.56
C TYR A 296 -8.88 -11.97 -2.02
N PRO A 297 -9.55 -12.73 -1.12
CA PRO A 297 -10.55 -13.70 -1.55
C PRO A 297 -11.87 -13.09 -1.98
N ILE A 298 -12.23 -11.91 -1.47
CA ILE A 298 -13.51 -11.24 -1.72
C ILE A 298 -13.24 -9.78 -2.11
N ALA A 299 -13.79 -9.36 -3.25
CA ALA A 299 -13.70 -7.98 -3.72
C ALA A 299 -14.46 -7.00 -2.79
N PRO A 300 -14.00 -5.75 -2.63
CA PRO A 300 -14.64 -4.77 -1.77
C PRO A 300 -16.16 -4.62 -1.96
N HIS A 301 -16.65 -4.55 -3.21
CA HIS A 301 -18.07 -4.41 -3.51
C HIS A 301 -18.92 -5.65 -3.20
N ASN A 302 -18.28 -6.81 -2.95
CA ASN A 302 -18.91 -8.06 -2.58
C ASN A 302 -18.81 -8.36 -1.07
N GLN A 303 -18.26 -7.43 -0.28
CA GLN A 303 -18.20 -7.55 1.18
C GLN A 303 -19.56 -7.20 1.80
N GLU A 304 -19.98 -7.92 2.85
CA GLU A 304 -21.22 -7.63 3.58
C GLU A 304 -21.28 -6.18 4.09
N ALA A 305 -20.14 -5.64 4.49
CA ALA A 305 -20.01 -4.26 4.96
C ALA A 305 -20.30 -3.21 3.86
N TYR A 306 -20.30 -3.61 2.60
CA TYR A 306 -20.46 -2.76 1.43
C TYR A 306 -21.56 -3.28 0.49
N LYS A 307 -22.60 -3.91 1.04
CA LYS A 307 -23.74 -4.45 0.29
C LYS A 307 -24.44 -3.44 -0.60
N GLU A 308 -24.34 -2.14 -0.30
CA GLU A 308 -24.84 -1.04 -1.12
C GLU A 308 -24.11 -0.91 -2.46
N TYR A 309 -22.95 -1.52 -2.62
CA TYR A 309 -22.19 -1.58 -3.90
C TYR A 309 -22.35 -2.92 -4.63
N SER A 310 -23.11 -3.88 -4.10
CA SER A 310 -23.30 -5.22 -4.68
C SER A 310 -24.01 -5.23 -6.05
N PHE A 311 -24.61 -4.09 -6.44
CA PHE A 311 -25.20 -3.93 -7.78
C PHE A 311 -24.13 -3.69 -8.87
N LEU A 312 -22.89 -3.39 -8.49
CA LEU A 312 -21.80 -3.18 -9.44
C LEU A 312 -21.40 -4.51 -10.09
N SER A 313 -21.25 -4.49 -11.41
CA SER A 313 -20.68 -5.61 -12.16
C SER A 313 -19.24 -5.26 -12.55
N LEU A 314 -18.29 -5.91 -11.93
CA LEU A 314 -16.85 -5.71 -12.10
C LEU A 314 -16.17 -7.06 -12.43
N PRO A 315 -16.45 -7.60 -13.65
CA PRO A 315 -16.12 -8.98 -13.99
C PRO A 315 -14.62 -9.29 -13.98
N LEU A 316 -13.76 -8.33 -14.31
CA LEU A 316 -12.30 -8.51 -14.23
C LEU A 316 -11.85 -8.59 -12.77
N THR A 317 -12.29 -7.65 -11.93
CA THR A 317 -12.03 -7.66 -10.48
C THR A 317 -12.46 -8.98 -9.85
N GLU A 318 -13.70 -9.40 -10.10
CA GLU A 318 -14.26 -10.63 -9.54
C GLU A 318 -13.46 -11.87 -10.00
N ARG A 319 -13.03 -11.91 -11.26
CA ARG A 319 -12.17 -12.97 -11.79
C ARG A 319 -10.81 -12.97 -11.09
N ILE A 320 -10.17 -11.80 -10.92
CA ILE A 320 -8.89 -11.68 -10.20
C ILE A 320 -9.01 -12.28 -8.80
N HIS A 321 -10.04 -11.90 -8.04
CA HIS A 321 -10.25 -12.42 -6.67
C HIS A 321 -10.49 -13.93 -6.61
N ARG A 322 -11.05 -14.53 -7.66
CA ARG A 322 -11.18 -16.00 -7.75
C ARG A 322 -9.87 -16.71 -8.09
N GLU A 323 -9.00 -16.08 -8.88
CA GLU A 323 -7.82 -16.73 -9.49
C GLU A 323 -6.50 -16.51 -8.74
N VAL A 324 -6.36 -15.41 -7.95
CA VAL A 324 -5.08 -15.03 -7.35
C VAL A 324 -4.64 -15.95 -6.22
N LEU A 325 -3.34 -16.25 -6.18
CA LEU A 325 -2.67 -16.97 -5.11
C LEU A 325 -1.28 -16.38 -4.88
N SER A 326 -0.97 -16.04 -3.64
CA SER A 326 0.34 -15.49 -3.25
C SER A 326 1.28 -16.61 -2.84
N LEU A 327 2.40 -16.71 -3.53
CA LEU A 327 3.49 -17.64 -3.20
C LEU A 327 4.35 -17.08 -2.08
N PRO A 328 5.11 -17.94 -1.36
CA PRO A 328 6.11 -17.48 -0.40
C PRO A 328 7.07 -16.47 -1.01
N MET A 329 7.25 -15.33 -0.33
CA MET A 329 8.12 -14.24 -0.78
C MET A 329 8.71 -13.52 0.43
N ASP A 330 9.94 -13.87 0.77
CA ASP A 330 10.67 -13.23 1.87
C ASP A 330 12.16 -13.12 1.51
N PRO A 331 12.85 -12.01 1.83
CA PRO A 331 14.26 -11.82 1.49
C PRO A 331 15.21 -12.81 2.18
N THR A 332 14.73 -13.56 3.18
CA THR A 332 15.52 -14.56 3.93
C THR A 332 15.37 -15.99 3.39
N MET A 333 14.52 -16.21 2.36
CA MET A 333 14.34 -17.54 1.77
C MET A 333 15.65 -18.10 1.23
N SER A 334 15.91 -19.37 1.55
CA SER A 334 17.04 -20.11 0.97
C SER A 334 16.75 -20.47 -0.49
N ILE A 335 17.82 -20.80 -1.23
CA ILE A 335 17.68 -21.29 -2.60
C ILE A 335 16.88 -22.59 -2.66
N ASP A 336 17.00 -23.43 -1.63
CA ASP A 336 16.28 -24.71 -1.57
C ASP A 336 14.78 -24.47 -1.34
N ASP A 337 14.40 -23.52 -0.49
CA ASP A 337 12.99 -23.12 -0.31
C ASP A 337 12.39 -22.62 -1.62
N ILE A 338 13.12 -21.79 -2.36
CA ILE A 338 12.68 -21.25 -3.65
C ILE A 338 12.50 -22.39 -4.67
N ASN A 339 13.49 -23.30 -4.77
CA ASN A 339 13.43 -24.43 -5.68
C ASN A 339 12.26 -25.37 -5.34
N MET A 340 12.02 -25.64 -4.05
CA MET A 340 10.89 -26.45 -3.59
C MET A 340 9.54 -25.88 -4.08
N VAL A 341 9.34 -24.56 -3.98
CA VAL A 341 8.12 -23.90 -4.48
C VAL A 341 7.99 -24.07 -6.00
N ILE A 342 9.07 -23.82 -6.76
CA ILE A 342 9.09 -23.94 -8.23
C ILE A 342 8.75 -25.38 -8.67
N GLU A 343 9.42 -26.36 -8.09
CA GLU A 343 9.21 -27.76 -8.42
C GLU A 343 7.79 -28.24 -8.10
N ALA A 344 7.25 -27.85 -6.93
CA ALA A 344 5.88 -28.21 -6.55
C ALA A 344 4.86 -27.64 -7.55
N ILE A 345 5.02 -26.36 -7.96
CA ILE A 345 4.14 -25.74 -8.96
C ILE A 345 4.28 -26.42 -10.32
N ASN A 346 5.51 -26.71 -10.76
CA ASN A 346 5.74 -27.33 -12.07
C ASN A 346 5.23 -28.78 -12.14
N ARG A 347 5.17 -29.51 -11.02
CA ARG A 347 4.61 -30.87 -10.95
C ARG A 347 3.10 -30.89 -10.83
N TRP A 348 2.47 -29.80 -10.40
CA TRP A 348 1.03 -29.75 -10.21
C TRP A 348 0.27 -29.93 -11.53
N LYS A 349 -0.79 -30.75 -11.46
CA LYS A 349 -1.77 -30.98 -12.54
C LYS A 349 -3.17 -30.75 -11.98
N SER A 350 -4.03 -30.09 -12.74
CA SER A 350 -5.43 -29.85 -12.36
C SER A 350 -6.23 -31.14 -12.28
#